data_b610e0f6d10e82a2c76c1cda29a041cd
#
_entry.id   b610e0f6d10e82a2c76c1cda29a041cd
#
_cell.length_a   1.000
_cell.length_b   1.000
_cell.length_c   1.000
_cell.angle_alpha   90.00
_cell.angle_beta   90.00
_cell.angle_gamma   90.00
#
_symmetry.space_group_name_H-M   'P 1'
#
loop_
_entity.id
_entity.type
_entity.pdbx_description
1 polymer ?
#
loop_
_entity_poly.entity_id
_entity_poly.type
_entity_poly.pdbx_seq_one_letter_code
_entity_poly.pdbx_strand_id
1 'polypeptide(L)'
;MRIIHFSDFHLRKDHIERAEAIVERLLEALKKVNQERQIDLIIFSGDLIDRAGDTFEEHKISTALHTYDKLVIKPILEGIGLPPNRFVFTMGNHEVNRDKTNDTEDDELTKKLRNHADIDWYIHNDGKKEARIEEY
;
A
#
# COMPACT_ATOMS: atom_id res chain seq x y z
N MET A 1 -8.23 4.50 22.80
CA MET A 1 -7.51 3.97 21.63
C MET A 1 -6.87 5.12 20.88
N ARG A 2 -5.58 5.02 20.50
CA ARG A 2 -4.88 5.98 19.63
C ARG A 2 -4.52 5.28 18.32
N ILE A 3 -5.03 5.80 17.22
CA ILE A 3 -4.79 5.29 15.88
C ILE A 3 -3.96 6.32 15.13
N ILE A 4 -2.92 5.85 14.44
CA ILE A 4 -2.16 6.65 13.48
C ILE A 4 -2.57 6.19 12.08
N HIS A 5 -2.85 7.15 11.21
CA HIS A 5 -3.23 6.87 9.83
C HIS A 5 -2.24 7.53 8.87
N PHE A 6 -1.77 6.74 7.91
CA PHE A 6 -0.90 7.18 6.81
C PHE A 6 -1.50 6.76 5.48
N SER A 7 -1.10 7.44 4.41
CA SER A 7 -1.33 7.08 3.02
C SER A 7 -0.26 7.70 2.13
N ASP A 8 -0.24 7.32 0.85
CA ASP A 8 0.48 8.04 -0.20
C ASP A 8 2.00 8.18 0.03
N PHE A 9 2.66 7.10 0.42
CA PHE A 9 4.11 7.10 0.62
C PHE A 9 4.88 7.08 -0.71
N HIS A 10 4.36 6.35 -1.71
CA HIS A 10 4.89 6.25 -3.07
C HIS A 10 6.39 5.91 -3.11
N LEU A 11 6.78 4.79 -2.47
CA LEU A 11 8.17 4.35 -2.45
C LEU A 11 8.68 4.10 -3.88
N ARG A 12 9.84 4.67 -4.20
CA ARG A 12 10.57 4.51 -5.46
C ARG A 12 12.02 4.15 -5.19
N LYS A 13 12.60 3.29 -6.05
CA LYS A 13 14.01 2.88 -5.93
C LYS A 13 14.99 4.05 -6.09
N ASP A 14 14.69 4.95 -7.02
CA ASP A 14 15.51 6.14 -7.30
C ASP A 14 15.43 7.23 -6.20
N HIS A 15 14.54 7.05 -5.20
CA HIS A 15 14.36 7.99 -4.10
C HIS A 15 14.53 7.34 -2.71
N ILE A 16 15.28 6.24 -2.61
CA ILE A 16 15.45 5.50 -1.33
C ILE A 16 16.04 6.38 -0.22
N GLU A 17 17.10 7.14 -0.49
CA GLU A 17 17.71 8.04 0.50
C GLU A 17 16.72 9.07 1.06
N ARG A 18 15.84 9.57 0.19
CA ARG A 18 14.77 10.48 0.62
C ARG A 18 13.74 9.78 1.49
N ALA A 19 13.38 8.55 1.12
CA ALA A 19 12.46 7.73 1.90
C ALA A 19 13.01 7.42 3.30
N GLU A 20 14.30 7.06 3.40
CA GLU A 20 14.99 6.87 4.69
C GLU A 20 14.91 8.11 5.58
N ALA A 21 15.23 9.29 5.03
CA ALA A 21 15.16 10.54 5.78
C ALA A 21 13.73 10.88 6.24
N ILE A 22 12.71 10.54 5.44
CA ILE A 22 11.29 10.71 5.82
C ILE A 22 10.95 9.77 6.97
N VAL A 23 11.34 8.49 6.87
CA VAL A 23 11.06 7.47 7.90
C VAL A 23 11.74 7.82 9.23
N GLU A 24 12.98 8.30 9.20
CA GLU A 24 13.70 8.72 10.40
C GLU A 24 12.92 9.83 11.15
N ARG A 25 12.51 10.88 10.44
CA ARG A 25 11.74 11.98 11.02
C ARG A 25 10.36 11.55 11.49
N LEU A 26 9.71 10.67 10.71
CA LEU A 26 8.42 10.10 11.08
C LEU A 26 8.54 9.30 12.37
N LEU A 27 9.57 8.46 12.48
CA LEU A 27 9.83 7.66 13.66
C LEU A 27 10.09 8.51 14.90
N GLU A 28 10.84 9.60 14.77
CA GLU A 28 11.04 10.56 15.87
C GLU A 28 9.71 11.16 16.34
N ALA A 29 8.85 11.56 15.40
CA ALA A 29 7.53 12.09 15.71
C ALA A 29 6.65 11.05 16.40
N LEU A 30 6.64 9.82 15.89
CA LEU A 30 5.87 8.72 16.46
C LEU A 30 6.34 8.35 17.86
N LYS A 31 7.64 8.35 18.12
CA LYS A 31 8.19 8.12 19.46
C LYS A 31 7.68 9.16 20.45
N LYS A 32 7.66 10.44 20.09
CA LYS A 32 7.12 11.51 20.96
C LYS A 32 5.64 11.29 21.27
N VAL A 33 4.84 11.03 20.22
CA VAL A 33 3.41 10.75 20.36
C VAL A 33 3.14 9.52 21.22
N ASN A 34 3.96 8.46 21.04
CA ASN A 34 3.83 7.21 21.79
C ASN A 34 4.22 7.36 23.27
N GLN A 35 5.19 8.24 23.60
CA GLN A 35 5.55 8.58 24.97
C GLN A 35 4.43 9.29 25.74
N GLU A 36 3.68 10.17 25.07
CA GLU A 36 2.55 10.85 25.69
C GLU A 36 1.39 9.89 25.96
N ARG A 37 1.11 9.02 25.03
CA ARG A 37 0.11 7.97 25.11
C ARG A 37 0.42 6.92 24.08
N GLN A 38 0.40 5.65 24.49
CA GLN A 38 0.68 4.50 23.62
C GLN A 38 -0.17 4.52 22.36
N ILE A 39 0.47 4.21 21.23
CA ILE A 39 -0.19 3.98 19.94
C ILE A 39 -0.73 2.55 19.95
N ASP A 40 -2.01 2.40 19.68
CA ASP A 40 -2.70 1.12 19.69
C ASP A 40 -2.76 0.45 18.32
N LEU A 41 -2.74 1.26 17.24
CA LEU A 41 -2.92 0.77 15.87
C LEU A 41 -2.30 1.77 14.89
N ILE A 42 -1.66 1.24 13.84
CA ILE A 42 -1.31 2.00 12.64
C ILE A 42 -2.13 1.46 11.47
N ILE A 43 -2.73 2.37 10.71
CA ILE A 43 -3.45 2.08 9.47
C ILE A 43 -2.73 2.78 8.32
N PHE A 44 -2.43 2.02 7.27
CA PHE A 44 -1.93 2.54 6.01
C PHE A 44 -2.95 2.28 4.90
N SER A 45 -3.51 3.35 4.32
CA SER A 45 -4.63 3.24 3.40
C SER A 45 -4.25 3.38 1.91
N GLY A 46 -3.18 2.69 1.51
CA GLY A 46 -2.80 2.55 0.10
C GLY A 46 -1.71 3.49 -0.38
N ASP A 47 -1.24 3.22 -1.60
CA ASP A 47 -0.16 3.92 -2.27
C ASP A 47 1.16 3.86 -1.49
N LEU A 48 1.51 2.64 -1.02
CA LEU A 48 2.78 2.37 -0.35
C LEU A 48 3.97 2.50 -1.32
N ILE A 49 3.79 1.99 -2.53
CA ILE A 49 4.78 2.01 -3.61
C ILE A 49 4.25 2.80 -4.80
N ASP A 50 5.14 3.26 -5.69
CA ASP A 50 4.74 3.95 -6.90
C ASP A 50 4.66 2.98 -8.08
N ARG A 51 3.59 3.08 -8.90
CA ARG A 51 3.40 2.39 -10.18
C ARG A 51 3.77 0.91 -10.15
N ALA A 52 3.21 0.16 -9.20
CA ALA A 52 3.47 -1.27 -9.01
C ALA A 52 4.98 -1.61 -8.92
N GLY A 53 5.80 -0.67 -8.45
CA GLY A 53 7.23 -0.88 -8.30
C GLY A 53 8.04 -0.78 -9.60
N ASP A 54 7.58 -0.03 -10.60
CA ASP A 54 8.21 0.13 -11.92
C ASP A 54 9.70 0.56 -11.86
N THR A 55 10.09 1.27 -10.80
CA THR A 55 11.47 1.68 -10.58
C THR A 55 12.37 0.59 -9.98
N PHE A 56 11.80 -0.54 -9.54
CA PHE A 56 12.53 -1.66 -8.98
C PHE A 56 12.96 -2.68 -10.04
N GLU A 57 14.04 -3.43 -9.74
CA GLU A 57 14.56 -4.44 -10.66
C GLU A 57 13.48 -5.46 -11.04
N GLU A 58 13.46 -5.83 -12.33
CA GLU A 58 12.51 -6.76 -12.91
C GLU A 58 11.04 -6.30 -12.80
N HIS A 59 10.76 -5.01 -12.52
CA HIS A 59 9.42 -4.46 -12.33
C HIS A 59 8.55 -5.29 -11.38
N LYS A 60 9.18 -5.85 -10.33
CA LYS A 60 8.48 -6.72 -9.40
C LYS A 60 7.91 -5.92 -8.24
N ILE A 61 6.62 -5.91 -8.16
CA ILE A 61 5.86 -5.40 -7.02
C ILE A 61 6.33 -6.04 -5.70
N SER A 62 6.64 -7.34 -5.71
CA SER A 62 7.16 -8.06 -4.54
C SER A 62 8.47 -7.48 -4.02
N THR A 63 9.39 -7.08 -4.92
CA THR A 63 10.66 -6.45 -4.52
C THR A 63 10.42 -5.08 -3.89
N ALA A 64 9.50 -4.30 -4.45
CA ALA A 64 9.13 -2.99 -3.92
C ALA A 64 8.47 -3.11 -2.54
N LEU A 65 7.51 -4.03 -2.38
CA LEU A 65 6.84 -4.29 -1.10
C LEU A 65 7.81 -4.82 -0.04
N HIS A 66 8.73 -5.71 -0.40
CA HIS A 66 9.77 -6.17 0.52
C HIS A 66 10.71 -5.04 0.96
N THR A 67 11.06 -4.13 0.04
CA THR A 67 11.85 -2.95 0.35
C THR A 67 11.07 -2.03 1.28
N TYR A 68 9.78 -1.84 1.03
CA TYR A 68 8.89 -1.05 1.88
C TYR A 68 8.80 -1.64 3.30
N ASP A 69 8.63 -2.94 3.42
CA ASP A 69 8.61 -3.62 4.73
C ASP A 69 9.90 -3.36 5.52
N LYS A 70 11.06 -3.52 4.88
CA LYS A 70 12.35 -3.30 5.52
C LYS A 70 12.62 -1.84 5.89
N LEU A 71 12.22 -0.92 5.04
CA LEU A 71 12.61 0.48 5.14
C LEU A 71 11.59 1.28 5.97
N VAL A 72 10.33 0.92 5.94
CA VAL A 72 9.24 1.69 6.56
C VAL A 72 8.60 0.93 7.71
N ILE A 73 8.03 -0.26 7.44
CA ILE A 73 7.20 -0.97 8.42
C ILE A 73 8.03 -1.41 9.62
N LYS A 74 9.09 -2.19 9.40
CA LYS A 74 9.91 -2.73 10.49
C LYS A 74 10.53 -1.66 11.39
N PRO A 75 11.21 -0.63 10.85
CA PRO A 75 11.76 0.43 11.69
C PRO A 75 10.72 1.16 12.54
N ILE A 76 9.54 1.40 11.98
CA ILE A 76 8.44 2.05 12.72
C ILE A 76 7.97 1.14 13.86
N LEU A 77 7.62 -0.12 13.56
CA LEU A 77 7.10 -1.05 14.56
C LEU A 77 8.10 -1.29 15.69
N GLU A 78 9.35 -1.57 15.36
CA GLU A 78 10.42 -1.78 16.32
C GLU A 78 10.70 -0.52 17.14
N GLY A 79 10.73 0.63 16.48
CA GLY A 79 11.07 1.90 17.12
C GLY A 79 10.05 2.41 18.13
N ILE A 80 8.78 2.01 18.02
CA ILE A 80 7.73 2.34 18.99
C ILE A 80 7.26 1.14 19.81
N GLY A 81 7.82 -0.05 19.57
CA GLY A 81 7.44 -1.28 20.28
C GLY A 81 6.02 -1.77 19.95
N LEU A 82 5.54 -1.52 18.72
CA LEU A 82 4.20 -1.96 18.29
C LEU A 82 4.30 -3.35 17.65
N PRO A 83 3.48 -4.33 18.07
CA PRO A 83 3.51 -5.66 17.46
C PRO A 83 2.94 -5.64 16.02
N PRO A 84 3.43 -6.52 15.10
CA PRO A 84 3.05 -6.49 13.68
C PRO A 84 1.55 -6.59 13.41
N ASN A 85 0.80 -7.32 14.23
CA ASN A 85 -0.66 -7.44 14.11
C ASN A 85 -1.43 -6.15 14.45
N ARG A 86 -0.72 -5.08 14.80
CA ARG A 86 -1.25 -3.73 15.01
C ARG A 86 -0.89 -2.76 13.88
N PHE A 87 -0.35 -3.29 12.78
CA PHE A 87 -0.18 -2.56 11.53
C PHE A 87 -1.12 -3.17 10.48
N VAL A 88 -2.04 -2.38 9.99
CA VAL A 88 -3.02 -2.77 8.97
C VAL A 88 -2.79 -1.91 7.73
N PHE A 89 -2.76 -2.53 6.57
CA PHE A 89 -2.67 -1.79 5.32
C PHE A 89 -3.71 -2.27 4.32
N THR A 90 -4.07 -1.39 3.41
CA THR A 90 -4.86 -1.69 2.21
C THR A 90 -4.07 -1.29 1.00
N MET A 91 -4.36 -1.89 -0.14
CA MET A 91 -3.78 -1.48 -1.41
C MET A 91 -4.46 -0.21 -1.93
N GLY A 92 -3.69 0.67 -2.54
CA GLY A 92 -4.17 1.79 -3.31
C GLY A 92 -4.12 1.52 -4.82
N ASN A 93 -4.36 2.54 -5.61
CA ASN A 93 -4.32 2.41 -7.06
C ASN A 93 -2.88 2.33 -7.63
N HIS A 94 -1.87 2.71 -6.86
CA HIS A 94 -0.46 2.61 -7.24
C HIS A 94 0.14 1.22 -7.01
N GLU A 95 -0.49 0.35 -6.24
CA GLU A 95 -0.12 -1.06 -6.12
C GLU A 95 -0.61 -1.89 -7.31
N VAL A 96 -1.52 -1.37 -8.13
CA VAL A 96 -2.02 -2.09 -9.31
C VAL A 96 -1.02 -2.01 -10.46
N ASN A 97 -0.63 -3.17 -10.99
CA ASN A 97 0.21 -3.24 -12.18
C ASN A 97 -0.62 -2.91 -13.44
N ARG A 98 -0.51 -1.68 -13.91
CA ARG A 98 -1.25 -1.18 -15.07
C ARG A 98 -0.78 -1.79 -16.40
N ASP A 99 0.47 -2.30 -16.47
CA ASP A 99 0.95 -2.97 -17.67
C ASP A 99 0.24 -4.32 -17.92
N LYS A 100 -0.38 -4.86 -16.87
CA LYS A 100 -1.20 -6.08 -16.93
C LYS A 100 -2.70 -5.78 -17.06
N THR A 101 -3.10 -4.53 -16.92
CA THR A 101 -4.46 -4.10 -17.18
C THR A 101 -4.60 -3.77 -18.66
N ASN A 102 -5.62 -4.32 -19.29
CA ASN A 102 -5.95 -3.94 -20.66
C ASN A 102 -6.77 -2.66 -20.60
N ASP A 103 -6.20 -1.52 -20.99
CA ASP A 103 -6.87 -0.21 -20.98
C ASP A 103 -8.26 -0.26 -21.62
N THR A 104 -8.42 -1.08 -22.68
CA THR A 104 -9.72 -1.26 -23.34
C THR A 104 -10.72 -2.01 -22.45
N GLU A 105 -10.27 -3.02 -21.71
CA GLU A 105 -11.14 -3.75 -20.76
C GLU A 105 -11.51 -2.91 -19.55
N ASP A 106 -10.59 -2.10 -19.05
CA ASP A 106 -10.85 -1.21 -17.90
C ASP A 106 -11.79 -0.04 -18.29
N ASP A 107 -11.64 0.50 -19.50
CA ASP A 107 -12.56 1.47 -20.07
C ASP A 107 -13.97 0.88 -20.29
N GLU A 108 -14.06 -0.35 -20.79
CA GLU A 108 -15.33 -1.05 -20.94
C GLU A 108 -15.96 -1.37 -19.60
N LEU A 109 -15.15 -1.80 -18.62
CA LEU A 109 -15.61 -2.10 -17.27
C LEU A 109 -16.18 -0.83 -16.60
N THR A 110 -15.45 0.28 -16.67
CA THR A 110 -15.90 1.57 -16.14
C THR A 110 -17.21 2.04 -16.77
N LYS A 111 -17.41 1.75 -18.06
CA LYS A 111 -18.68 2.05 -18.75
C LYS A 111 -19.83 1.12 -18.35
N LYS A 112 -19.54 -0.11 -17.94
CA LYS A 112 -20.52 -1.13 -17.54
C LYS A 112 -20.92 -1.02 -16.06
N LEU A 113 -19.98 -0.71 -15.17
CA LEU A 113 -20.22 -0.61 -13.72
C LEU A 113 -20.81 0.77 -13.35
N ARG A 114 -22.10 0.97 -13.63
CA ARG A 114 -22.76 2.28 -13.43
C ARG A 114 -23.60 2.39 -12.16
N ASN A 115 -23.92 1.26 -11.54
CA ASN A 115 -24.74 1.20 -10.34
C ASN A 115 -24.40 0.00 -9.47
N HIS A 116 -24.96 -0.06 -8.27
CA HIS A 116 -24.70 -1.14 -7.31
C HIS A 116 -24.98 -2.54 -7.87
N ALA A 117 -26.02 -2.71 -8.66
CA ALA A 117 -26.35 -4.02 -9.20
C ALA A 117 -25.33 -4.51 -10.23
N ASP A 118 -24.77 -3.60 -11.04
CA ASP A 118 -23.69 -3.93 -11.98
C ASP A 118 -22.41 -4.32 -11.22
N ILE A 119 -22.10 -3.63 -10.14
CA ILE A 119 -20.94 -3.93 -9.26
C ILE A 119 -21.13 -5.28 -8.58
N ASP A 120 -22.28 -5.54 -7.99
CA ASP A 120 -22.61 -6.80 -7.34
C ASP A 120 -22.54 -7.97 -8.31
N TRP A 121 -23.07 -7.77 -9.54
CA TRP A 121 -22.99 -8.77 -10.59
C TRP A 121 -21.53 -9.08 -10.96
N TYR A 122 -20.71 -8.05 -11.15
CA TYR A 122 -19.28 -8.20 -11.47
C TYR A 122 -18.51 -8.93 -10.38
N ILE A 123 -18.74 -8.55 -9.12
CA ILE A 123 -18.10 -9.18 -7.96
C ILE A 123 -18.38 -10.68 -7.88
N HIS A 124 -19.58 -11.10 -8.28
CA HIS A 124 -20.01 -12.50 -8.12
C HIS A 124 -19.83 -13.37 -9.35
N ASN A 125 -19.69 -12.78 -10.55
CA ASN A 125 -19.76 -13.53 -11.80
C ASN A 125 -18.57 -13.35 -12.75
N ASP A 126 -17.62 -12.46 -12.46
CA ASP A 126 -16.48 -12.27 -13.35
C ASP A 126 -15.28 -13.13 -12.92
N GLY A 127 -15.08 -14.27 -13.61
CA GLY A 127 -13.92 -15.14 -13.40
C GLY A 127 -12.56 -14.49 -13.75
N LYS A 128 -12.55 -13.35 -14.45
CA LYS A 128 -11.33 -12.57 -14.74
C LYS A 128 -10.82 -11.80 -13.51
N LYS A 129 -11.64 -11.66 -12.48
CA LYS A 129 -11.30 -11.05 -11.21
C LYS A 129 -10.14 -11.79 -10.53
N GLU A 130 -10.15 -13.13 -10.58
CA GLU A 130 -9.11 -13.96 -9.96
C GLU A 130 -7.74 -13.68 -10.57
N ALA A 131 -7.64 -13.56 -11.89
CA ALA A 131 -6.39 -13.28 -12.58
C ALA A 131 -5.76 -11.91 -12.24
N ARG A 132 -6.55 -10.95 -11.76
CA ARG A 132 -6.09 -9.61 -11.36
C ARG A 132 -5.63 -9.55 -9.90
N ILE A 133 -6.07 -10.49 -9.08
CA ILE A 133 -5.81 -10.53 -7.63
C ILE A 133 -4.78 -11.61 -7.27
N GLU A 134 -4.62 -12.67 -8.08
CA GLU A 134 -3.71 -13.79 -7.80
C GLU A 134 -2.21 -13.43 -7.72
N GLU A 135 -1.81 -12.21 -8.06
CA GLU A 135 -0.42 -11.76 -7.96
C GLU A 135 -0.13 -10.91 -6.68
N TYR A 136 -1.11 -10.79 -5.80
CA TYR A 136 -0.99 -10.12 -4.52
C TYR A 136 -1.06 -11.13 -3.36
#